data_171902856c80f6873d5927392332dbe1
#
_entry.id   171902856c80f6873d5927392332dbe1
#
_cell.length_a   1.000
_cell.length_b   1.000
_cell.length_c   1.000
_cell.angle_alpha   90.00
_cell.angle_beta   90.00
_cell.angle_gamma   90.00
#
_symmetry.space_group_name_H-M   'P 1'
#
loop_
_entity.id
_entity.type
_entity.pdbx_description
1 polymer ?
#
loop_
_entity_poly.entity_id
_entity_poly.type
_entity_poly.pdbx_seq_one_letter_code
_entity_poly.pdbx_strand_id
1 'polypeptide(L)'
;SVSYINVDDHYIYYCKLKGKSADSFSFLPVNTNSLCRLDIDGKGKPEILDDDPCMYASLVGNYLYYLHYDTTDATTLYKVKIDGKEKEQVEKQSYFTASTDGQYIYYNGLTDNHNIYEMDTSNDHAKVIYEGNCWMPVKDGNNLYFMDCENDYRIAKVDLTNGEKTLVTDCRVDCYN
;
A
#
# COMPACT_ATOMS: atom_id res chain seq x y z
N SER A 1 13.36 11.99 -5.15
CA SER A 1 12.94 11.42 -3.86
C SER A 1 12.59 9.95 -4.01
N VAL A 2 12.50 9.26 -2.89
CA VAL A 2 12.11 7.86 -2.79
C VAL A 2 11.00 7.73 -1.73
N SER A 3 10.15 6.71 -1.89
CA SER A 3 9.05 6.40 -0.98
C SER A 3 8.78 4.89 -0.96
N TYR A 4 7.99 4.43 0.00
CA TYR A 4 7.56 3.03 0.14
C TYR A 4 8.75 2.07 0.15
N ILE A 5 9.67 2.29 1.09
CA ILE A 5 10.91 1.53 1.23
C ILE A 5 10.64 0.20 1.89
N ASN A 6 11.09 -0.87 1.25
CA ASN A 6 11.11 -2.23 1.78
C ASN A 6 12.54 -2.76 1.69
N VAL A 7 12.89 -3.70 2.54
CA VAL A 7 14.25 -4.26 2.61
C VAL A 7 14.19 -5.76 2.87
N ASP A 8 15.02 -6.52 2.19
CA ASP A 8 15.36 -7.90 2.54
C ASP A 8 16.87 -8.02 2.83
N ASP A 9 17.38 -9.23 2.95
CA ASP A 9 18.79 -9.46 3.26
C ASP A 9 19.74 -9.02 2.13
N HIS A 10 19.24 -8.79 0.92
CA HIS A 10 20.04 -8.55 -0.27
C HIS A 10 19.78 -7.19 -0.93
N TYR A 11 18.54 -6.68 -0.85
CA TYR A 11 18.10 -5.51 -1.60
C TYR A 11 17.28 -4.53 -0.78
N ILE A 12 17.33 -3.28 -1.23
CA ILE A 12 16.40 -2.20 -0.89
C ILE A 12 15.46 -2.02 -2.07
N TYR A 13 14.15 -2.11 -1.82
CA TYR A 13 13.09 -1.87 -2.80
C TYR A 13 12.40 -0.56 -2.49
N TYR A 14 12.08 0.21 -3.51
CA TYR A 14 11.46 1.52 -3.30
C TYR A 14 10.79 2.06 -4.57
N CYS A 15 9.84 2.95 -4.40
CA CYS A 15 9.31 3.77 -5.49
C CYS A 15 10.18 5.01 -5.67
N LYS A 16 10.71 5.20 -6.88
CA LYS A 16 11.58 6.33 -7.23
C LYS A 16 10.82 7.36 -8.04
N LEU A 17 10.79 8.60 -7.57
CA LEU A 17 10.23 9.72 -8.31
C LEU A 17 11.12 10.05 -9.52
N LYS A 18 10.55 10.01 -10.74
CA LYS A 18 11.27 10.26 -12.00
C LYS A 18 11.36 11.72 -12.41
N GLY A 19 10.48 12.60 -11.91
CA GLY A 19 10.40 13.98 -12.37
C GLY A 19 9.67 14.89 -11.42
N LYS A 20 9.39 16.11 -11.88
CA LYS A 20 8.50 17.02 -11.16
C LYS A 20 7.05 16.61 -11.46
N SER A 21 6.23 16.48 -10.43
CA SER A 21 4.78 16.41 -10.59
C SER A 21 4.31 17.56 -11.49
N ALA A 22 3.62 17.25 -12.58
CA ALA A 22 3.12 18.27 -13.50
C ALA A 22 1.94 19.07 -12.91
N ASP A 23 1.28 18.55 -11.86
CA ASP A 23 0.13 19.15 -11.24
C ASP A 23 0.29 19.32 -9.72
N SER A 24 0.32 20.58 -9.31
CA SER A 24 0.36 20.99 -7.91
C SER A 24 -0.93 20.73 -7.12
N PHE A 25 -1.95 20.16 -7.74
CA PHE A 25 -3.28 19.90 -7.15
C PHE A 25 -3.64 18.42 -6.98
N SER A 26 -2.80 17.50 -7.44
CA SER A 26 -3.03 16.09 -7.26
C SER A 26 -2.37 15.60 -5.96
N PHE A 27 -3.15 15.07 -5.04
CA PHE A 27 -2.66 14.33 -3.86
C PHE A 27 -1.85 13.08 -4.26
N LEU A 28 -1.98 12.67 -5.50
CA LEU A 28 -1.22 11.60 -6.11
C LEU A 28 -0.18 12.27 -7.01
N PRO A 29 1.14 12.08 -6.77
CA PRO A 29 2.14 12.46 -7.74
C PRO A 29 1.95 11.59 -8.98
N VAL A 30 1.03 12.04 -9.82
CA VAL A 30 0.61 11.34 -11.02
C VAL A 30 1.83 11.14 -11.92
N ASN A 31 2.14 9.89 -12.23
CA ASN A 31 2.92 9.47 -13.38
C ASN A 31 4.44 9.62 -13.34
N THR A 32 5.07 9.60 -12.18
CA THR A 32 6.52 9.81 -12.16
C THR A 32 7.32 8.82 -11.32
N ASN A 33 6.67 7.84 -10.68
CA ASN A 33 7.36 6.84 -9.88
C ASN A 33 7.65 5.59 -10.72
N SER A 34 8.80 4.98 -10.49
CA SER A 34 9.09 3.61 -10.92
C SER A 34 9.43 2.76 -9.72
N LEU A 35 9.09 1.49 -9.76
CA LEU A 35 9.50 0.50 -8.79
C LEU A 35 10.94 0.08 -9.07
N CYS A 36 11.81 0.23 -8.10
CA CYS A 36 13.24 -0.01 -8.23
C CYS A 36 13.75 -0.92 -7.11
N ARG A 37 14.88 -1.59 -7.37
CA ARG A 37 15.71 -2.20 -6.34
C ARG A 37 17.15 -1.72 -6.42
N LEU A 38 17.86 -1.81 -5.31
CA LEU A 38 19.28 -1.50 -5.18
C LEU A 38 19.89 -2.50 -4.22
N ASP A 39 21.13 -2.93 -4.45
CA ASP A 39 21.86 -3.79 -3.51
C ASP A 39 21.88 -3.17 -2.11
N ILE A 40 21.73 -4.00 -1.09
CA ILE A 40 21.64 -3.57 0.32
C ILE A 40 22.87 -2.78 0.78
N ASP A 41 24.03 -3.01 0.17
CA ASP A 41 25.26 -2.27 0.47
C ASP A 41 25.31 -0.87 -0.18
N GLY A 42 24.26 -0.50 -0.93
CA GLY A 42 24.14 0.79 -1.61
C GLY A 42 25.07 0.99 -2.80
N LYS A 43 25.82 -0.05 -3.20
CA LYS A 43 26.71 0.00 -4.34
C LYS A 43 26.00 -0.46 -5.61
N GLY A 44 26.43 0.09 -6.73
CA GLY A 44 25.83 -0.25 -8.02
C GLY A 44 24.80 0.77 -8.49
N LYS A 45 24.09 0.41 -9.54
CA LYS A 45 23.02 1.23 -10.11
C LYS A 45 21.68 0.61 -9.75
N PRO A 46 20.68 1.44 -9.40
CA PRO A 46 19.33 0.95 -9.23
C PRO A 46 18.84 0.22 -10.48
N GLU A 47 18.23 -0.93 -10.27
CA GLU A 47 17.50 -1.66 -11.30
C GLU A 47 16.02 -1.27 -11.25
N ILE A 48 15.40 -1.10 -12.41
CA ILE A 48 13.97 -0.82 -12.54
C ILE A 48 13.26 -2.16 -12.66
N LEU A 49 12.35 -2.44 -11.72
CA LEU A 49 11.50 -3.63 -11.72
C LEU A 49 10.20 -3.36 -12.49
N ASP A 50 9.65 -2.17 -12.35
CA ASP A 50 8.52 -1.67 -13.12
C ASP A 50 8.70 -0.19 -13.40
N ASP A 51 8.61 0.20 -14.67
CA ASP A 51 8.77 1.58 -15.12
C ASP A 51 7.44 2.35 -15.19
N ASP A 52 6.33 1.64 -15.01
CA ASP A 52 5.01 2.25 -14.90
C ASP A 52 4.84 2.94 -13.54
N PRO A 53 3.99 3.98 -13.47
CA PRO A 53 3.73 4.69 -12.23
C PRO A 53 3.22 3.76 -11.13
N CYS A 54 3.84 3.80 -9.96
CA CYS A 54 3.50 2.93 -8.84
C CYS A 54 3.58 3.63 -7.48
N MET A 55 2.83 3.11 -6.52
CA MET A 55 2.79 3.58 -5.14
C MET A 55 2.52 2.41 -4.17
N TYR A 56 2.67 2.65 -2.88
CA TYR A 56 2.29 1.72 -1.80
C TYR A 56 2.90 0.32 -1.94
N ALA A 57 4.17 0.26 -2.37
CA ALA A 57 4.86 -1.01 -2.51
C ALA A 57 5.06 -1.71 -1.16
N SER A 58 4.69 -2.99 -1.09
CA SER A 58 4.85 -3.87 0.06
C SER A 58 5.55 -5.15 -0.35
N LEU A 59 6.64 -5.49 0.31
CA LEU A 59 7.38 -6.74 0.08
C LEU A 59 6.74 -7.88 0.88
N VAL A 60 6.30 -8.92 0.19
CA VAL A 60 5.81 -10.16 0.81
C VAL A 60 6.43 -11.37 0.12
N GLY A 61 7.26 -12.09 0.85
CA GLY A 61 8.01 -13.23 0.29
C GLY A 61 8.89 -12.77 -0.89
N ASN A 62 8.68 -13.37 -2.05
CA ASN A 62 9.42 -13.08 -3.28
C ASN A 62 8.70 -12.09 -4.22
N TYR A 63 7.68 -11.40 -3.74
CA TYR A 63 6.90 -10.46 -4.53
C TYR A 63 6.81 -9.08 -3.89
N LEU A 64 6.76 -8.07 -4.74
CA LEU A 64 6.35 -6.72 -4.40
C LEU A 64 4.93 -6.53 -4.89
N TYR A 65 4.02 -6.23 -3.96
CA TYR A 65 2.64 -5.84 -4.23
C TYR A 65 2.56 -4.32 -4.21
N TYR A 66 1.93 -3.72 -5.21
CA TYR A 66 1.92 -2.27 -5.32
C TYR A 66 0.69 -1.76 -6.07
N LEU A 67 0.33 -0.53 -5.78
CA LEU A 67 -0.61 0.19 -6.59
C LEU A 67 0.05 0.54 -7.92
N HIS A 68 -0.54 0.04 -9.02
CA HIS A 68 -0.21 0.43 -10.38
C HIS A 68 -1.18 1.52 -10.83
N TYR A 69 -0.65 2.61 -11.33
CA TYR A 69 -1.44 3.71 -11.84
C TYR A 69 -1.46 3.69 -13.36
N ASP A 70 -2.63 3.47 -13.93
CA ASP A 70 -2.88 3.64 -15.35
C ASP A 70 -3.69 4.92 -15.58
N THR A 71 -3.38 5.65 -16.64
CA THR A 71 -4.08 6.89 -17.01
C THR A 71 -5.53 6.66 -17.40
N THR A 72 -5.93 5.42 -17.66
CA THR A 72 -7.29 5.07 -18.10
C THR A 72 -8.17 4.49 -16.99
N ASP A 73 -7.63 3.76 -16.02
CA ASP A 73 -8.41 3.02 -15.03
C ASP A 73 -7.81 3.04 -13.62
N ALA A 74 -7.29 4.17 -13.20
CA ALA A 74 -6.87 4.47 -11.83
C ALA A 74 -6.66 3.28 -10.87
N THR A 75 -5.45 3.06 -10.40
CA THR A 75 -5.17 2.47 -9.08
C THR A 75 -5.56 1.00 -8.91
N THR A 76 -4.98 0.12 -9.69
CA THR A 76 -5.16 -1.33 -9.55
C THR A 76 -4.02 -1.99 -8.81
N LEU A 77 -4.27 -3.11 -8.15
CA LEU A 77 -3.25 -3.90 -7.47
C LEU A 77 -2.50 -4.78 -8.46
N TYR A 78 -1.19 -4.59 -8.48
CA TYR A 78 -0.24 -5.43 -9.22
C TYR A 78 0.74 -6.10 -8.27
N LYS A 79 1.35 -7.18 -8.74
CA LYS A 79 2.55 -7.75 -8.12
C LYS A 79 3.61 -8.03 -9.18
N VAL A 80 4.87 -7.99 -8.75
CA VAL A 80 6.03 -8.36 -9.55
C VAL A 80 7.02 -9.12 -8.66
N LYS A 81 7.69 -10.13 -9.21
CA LYS A 81 8.78 -10.77 -8.48
C LYS A 81 9.91 -9.79 -8.18
N ILE A 82 10.63 -10.04 -7.09
CA ILE A 82 11.78 -9.22 -6.68
C ILE A 82 12.90 -9.16 -7.72
N ASP A 83 12.90 -10.05 -8.72
CA ASP A 83 13.83 -10.05 -9.86
C ASP A 83 13.27 -9.30 -11.10
N GLY A 84 12.11 -8.65 -10.97
CA GLY A 84 11.45 -7.90 -12.04
C GLY A 84 10.69 -8.74 -13.06
N LYS A 85 10.55 -10.04 -12.82
CA LYS A 85 9.79 -10.95 -13.69
C LYS A 85 8.39 -11.19 -13.16
N GLU A 86 7.55 -11.84 -13.98
CA GLU A 86 6.20 -12.25 -13.60
C GLU A 86 5.38 -11.08 -13.05
N LYS A 87 5.35 -9.96 -13.77
CA LYS A 87 4.45 -8.84 -13.48
C LYS A 87 3.02 -9.21 -13.88
N GLU A 88 2.09 -9.12 -12.93
CA GLU A 88 0.68 -9.40 -13.19
C GLU A 88 -0.24 -8.51 -12.37
N GLN A 89 -1.43 -8.28 -12.90
CA GLN A 89 -2.52 -7.65 -12.18
C GLN A 89 -3.17 -8.69 -11.25
N VAL A 90 -3.23 -8.38 -9.96
CA VAL A 90 -3.81 -9.27 -8.94
C VAL A 90 -5.31 -9.05 -8.85
N GLU A 91 -5.71 -7.81 -8.67
CA GLU A 91 -7.12 -7.42 -8.53
C GLU A 91 -7.43 -6.17 -9.35
N LYS A 92 -8.67 -6.07 -9.84
CA LYS A 92 -9.18 -4.88 -10.53
C LYS A 92 -9.61 -3.78 -9.55
N GLN A 93 -9.63 -4.08 -8.26
CA GLN A 93 -10.00 -3.11 -7.24
C GLN A 93 -8.88 -2.11 -6.99
N SER A 94 -9.28 -0.94 -6.56
CA SER A 94 -8.33 0.08 -6.09
C SER A 94 -7.58 -0.44 -4.86
N TYR A 95 -6.26 -0.30 -4.91
CA TYR A 95 -5.35 -0.65 -3.83
C TYR A 95 -4.73 0.63 -3.29
N PHE A 96 -5.01 0.95 -2.03
CA PHE A 96 -4.60 2.23 -1.46
C PHE A 96 -4.15 2.08 -0.01
N THR A 97 -3.26 2.94 0.46
CA THR A 97 -2.74 3.00 1.84
C THR A 97 -2.49 1.63 2.47
N ALA A 98 -1.71 0.79 1.80
CA ALA A 98 -1.50 -0.59 2.20
C ALA A 98 -0.45 -0.77 3.30
N SER A 99 -0.67 -1.79 4.13
CA SER A 99 0.30 -2.35 5.07
C SER A 99 0.34 -3.88 4.97
N THR A 100 1.34 -4.52 5.56
CA THR A 100 1.47 -5.98 5.57
C THR A 100 2.03 -6.47 6.89
N ASP A 101 1.63 -7.69 7.28
CA ASP A 101 2.21 -8.46 8.39
C ASP A 101 3.19 -9.56 7.91
N GLY A 102 3.51 -9.57 6.61
CA GLY A 102 4.40 -10.55 5.98
C GLY A 102 3.69 -11.75 5.35
N GLN A 103 2.40 -11.94 5.59
CA GLN A 103 1.56 -12.97 4.97
C GLN A 103 0.33 -12.35 4.31
N TYR A 104 -0.31 -11.42 4.99
CA TYR A 104 -1.49 -10.71 4.52
C TYR A 104 -1.14 -9.27 4.15
N ILE A 105 -1.91 -8.72 3.22
CA ILE A 105 -1.89 -7.29 2.91
C ILE A 105 -3.22 -6.70 3.34
N TYR A 106 -3.16 -5.58 4.05
CA TYR A 106 -4.30 -4.79 4.50
C TYR A 106 -4.32 -3.50 3.70
N TYR A 107 -5.42 -3.21 3.04
CA TYR A 107 -5.53 -2.02 2.20
C TYR A 107 -6.96 -1.49 2.17
N ASN A 108 -7.15 -0.28 1.71
CA ASN A 108 -8.48 0.26 1.50
C ASN A 108 -8.81 0.43 0.02
N GLY A 109 -10.07 0.23 -0.32
CA GLY A 109 -10.63 0.52 -1.64
C GLY A 109 -10.92 2.02 -1.82
N LEU A 110 -11.05 2.47 -3.07
CA LEU A 110 -11.42 3.87 -3.37
C LEU A 110 -12.88 4.03 -3.81
N THR A 111 -13.50 2.95 -4.29
CA THR A 111 -14.82 3.03 -4.93
C THR A 111 -15.97 2.56 -4.05
N ASP A 112 -15.68 2.02 -2.88
CA ASP A 112 -16.61 1.36 -1.97
C ASP A 112 -16.64 1.97 -0.56
N ASN A 113 -16.54 3.27 -0.46
CA ASN A 113 -16.46 4.02 0.80
C ASN A 113 -15.18 3.73 1.61
N HIS A 114 -14.08 3.34 0.94
CA HIS A 114 -12.79 3.07 1.57
C HIS A 114 -12.83 1.93 2.60
N ASN A 115 -13.61 0.88 2.33
CA ASN A 115 -13.62 -0.34 3.13
C ASN A 115 -12.21 -0.94 3.24
N ILE A 116 -11.95 -1.62 4.35
CA ILE A 116 -10.65 -2.29 4.56
C ILE A 116 -10.74 -3.74 4.12
N TYR A 117 -9.79 -4.11 3.28
CA TYR A 117 -9.60 -5.46 2.76
C TYR A 117 -8.41 -6.14 3.43
N GLU A 118 -8.52 -7.44 3.62
CA GLU A 118 -7.44 -8.37 3.91
C GLU A 118 -7.25 -9.29 2.72
N MET A 119 -6.05 -9.31 2.15
CA MET A 119 -5.68 -10.20 1.06
C MET A 119 -4.66 -11.22 1.53
N ASP A 120 -4.97 -12.50 1.33
CA ASP A 120 -4.02 -13.61 1.56
C ASP A 120 -3.10 -13.74 0.34
N THR A 121 -1.81 -13.45 0.52
CA THR A 121 -0.82 -13.49 -0.56
C THR A 121 -0.47 -14.90 -1.04
N SER A 122 -0.92 -15.95 -0.35
CA SER A 122 -0.73 -17.33 -0.79
C SER A 122 -1.63 -17.71 -1.97
N ASN A 123 -2.74 -17.00 -2.16
CA ASN A 123 -3.73 -17.27 -3.21
C ASN A 123 -4.29 -16.00 -3.85
N ASP A 124 -3.82 -14.82 -3.42
CA ASP A 124 -4.24 -13.49 -3.88
C ASP A 124 -5.75 -13.21 -3.71
N HIS A 125 -6.40 -13.88 -2.75
CA HIS A 125 -7.81 -13.63 -2.45
C HIS A 125 -7.99 -12.55 -1.39
N ALA A 126 -8.78 -11.54 -1.75
CA ALA A 126 -9.14 -10.45 -0.86
C ALA A 126 -10.58 -10.59 -0.35
N LYS A 127 -10.80 -10.17 0.89
CA LYS A 127 -12.12 -10.03 1.50
C LYS A 127 -12.19 -8.73 2.30
N VAL A 128 -13.38 -8.15 2.39
CA VAL A 128 -13.65 -7.04 3.30
C VAL A 128 -13.59 -7.55 4.75
N ILE A 129 -12.81 -6.88 5.58
CA ILE A 129 -12.73 -7.17 7.03
C ILE A 129 -13.32 -6.04 7.88
N TYR A 130 -13.50 -4.86 7.30
CA TYR A 130 -14.18 -3.75 7.96
C TYR A 130 -14.81 -2.81 6.91
N GLU A 131 -16.07 -2.44 7.13
CA GLU A 131 -16.79 -1.49 6.30
C GLU A 131 -16.78 -0.10 6.94
N GLY A 132 -16.37 0.93 6.16
CA GLY A 132 -16.34 2.30 6.62
C GLY A 132 -15.32 3.16 5.86
N ASN A 133 -15.39 4.47 6.07
CA ASN A 133 -14.47 5.42 5.46
C ASN A 133 -13.14 5.48 6.24
N CYS A 134 -12.24 4.59 5.88
CA CYS A 134 -11.00 4.30 6.60
C CYS A 134 -9.77 4.53 5.73
N TRP A 135 -8.68 4.98 6.36
CA TRP A 135 -7.38 5.14 5.69
C TRP A 135 -6.25 4.53 6.52
N MET A 136 -5.18 4.13 5.83
CA MET A 136 -3.94 3.62 6.43
C MET A 136 -4.18 2.46 7.40
N PRO A 137 -4.82 1.34 6.97
CA PRO A 137 -5.08 0.22 7.86
C PRO A 137 -3.78 -0.46 8.30
N VAL A 138 -3.71 -0.78 9.60
CA VAL A 138 -2.65 -1.59 10.20
C VAL A 138 -3.30 -2.62 11.11
N LYS A 139 -2.95 -3.89 10.96
CA LYS A 139 -3.48 -4.97 11.78
C LYS A 139 -2.41 -5.50 12.73
N ASP A 140 -2.76 -5.67 13.99
CA ASP A 140 -1.96 -6.32 15.02
C ASP A 140 -2.83 -7.33 15.78
N GLY A 141 -2.57 -8.61 15.57
CA GLY A 141 -3.39 -9.70 16.10
C GLY A 141 -4.85 -9.57 15.64
N ASN A 142 -5.76 -9.47 16.59
CA ASN A 142 -7.18 -9.26 16.33
C ASN A 142 -7.60 -7.78 16.29
N ASN A 143 -6.66 -6.87 16.45
CA ASN A 143 -6.94 -5.44 16.43
C ASN A 143 -6.63 -4.86 15.05
N LEU A 144 -7.57 -4.12 14.50
CA LEU A 144 -7.41 -3.33 13.29
C LEU A 144 -7.38 -1.85 13.66
N TYR A 145 -6.31 -1.16 13.27
CA TYR A 145 -6.13 0.27 13.46
C TYR A 145 -6.25 0.99 12.12
N PHE A 146 -6.88 2.16 12.11
CA PHE A 146 -7.01 2.97 10.91
C PHE A 146 -7.32 4.44 11.27
N MET A 147 -7.07 5.33 10.33
CA MET A 147 -7.58 6.71 10.40
C MET A 147 -9.06 6.68 10.04
N ASP A 148 -9.88 7.14 10.97
CA ASP A 148 -11.34 7.19 10.84
C ASP A 148 -11.76 8.56 10.26
N CYS A 149 -12.08 8.59 8.98
CA CYS A 149 -12.45 9.83 8.30
C CYS A 149 -13.78 10.42 8.82
N GLU A 150 -14.65 9.59 9.39
CA GLU A 150 -15.92 10.02 9.97
C GLU A 150 -15.75 10.67 11.36
N ASN A 151 -14.58 10.44 11.99
CA ASN A 151 -14.24 10.97 13.30
C ASN A 151 -13.01 11.89 13.25
N ASP A 152 -12.98 12.80 12.29
CA ASP A 152 -11.95 13.83 12.14
C ASP A 152 -10.53 13.25 11.96
N TYR A 153 -10.41 12.14 11.22
CA TYR A 153 -9.14 11.46 10.98
C TYR A 153 -8.38 11.04 12.24
N ARG A 154 -9.09 10.79 13.32
CA ARG A 154 -8.50 10.20 14.53
C ARG A 154 -8.21 8.72 14.31
N ILE A 155 -7.22 8.19 15.02
CA ILE A 155 -6.99 6.74 14.98
C ILE A 155 -8.10 6.04 15.75
N ALA A 156 -8.76 5.13 15.06
CA ALA A 156 -9.66 4.16 15.62
C ALA A 156 -8.99 2.80 15.73
N LYS A 157 -9.44 2.02 16.71
CA LYS A 157 -9.13 0.60 16.86
C LYS A 157 -10.44 -0.17 16.84
N VAL A 158 -10.47 -1.26 16.07
CA VAL A 158 -11.56 -2.24 16.07
C VAL A 158 -11.02 -3.59 16.51
N ASP A 159 -11.68 -4.21 17.49
CA ASP A 159 -11.48 -5.62 17.81
C ASP A 159 -12.30 -6.46 16.83
N LEU A 160 -11.62 -7.18 15.93
CA LEU A 160 -12.26 -7.99 14.89
C LEU A 160 -13.00 -9.23 15.45
N THR A 161 -12.83 -9.57 16.73
CA THR A 161 -13.53 -10.71 17.36
C THR A 161 -14.95 -10.36 17.80
N ASN A 162 -15.18 -9.11 18.17
CA ASN A 162 -16.47 -8.66 18.71
C ASN A 162 -17.03 -7.41 18.01
N GLY A 163 -16.23 -6.78 17.11
CA GLY A 163 -16.62 -5.57 16.39
C GLY A 163 -16.58 -4.28 17.22
N GLU A 164 -16.04 -4.32 18.45
CA GLU A 164 -15.97 -3.14 19.30
C GLU A 164 -14.99 -2.12 18.73
N LYS A 165 -15.49 -0.90 18.46
CA LYS A 165 -14.71 0.23 17.96
C LYS A 165 -14.44 1.24 19.07
N THR A 166 -13.19 1.67 19.21
CA THR A 166 -12.74 2.70 20.13
C THR A 166 -11.86 3.71 19.44
N LEU A 167 -11.95 4.99 19.81
CA LEU A 167 -11.02 6.01 19.36
C LEU A 167 -9.78 5.96 20.25
N VAL A 168 -8.61 5.85 19.61
CA VAL A 168 -7.30 5.74 20.29
C VAL A 168 -6.71 7.12 20.57
N THR A 169 -6.91 8.06 19.63
CA THR A 169 -6.43 9.45 19.80
C THR A 169 -7.58 10.42 20.04
N ASP A 170 -7.28 11.50 20.73
CA ASP A 170 -8.20 12.62 20.98
C ASP A 170 -8.11 13.74 19.95
N CYS A 171 -7.09 13.67 19.05
CA CYS A 171 -6.83 14.63 17.99
C CYS A 171 -6.70 13.93 16.63
N ARG A 172 -6.79 14.73 15.57
CA ARG A 172 -6.51 14.33 14.20
C ARG A 172 -5.06 13.84 14.08
N VAL A 173 -4.87 12.80 13.27
CA VAL A 173 -3.55 12.25 12.91
C VAL A 173 -3.43 12.27 11.39
N ASP A 174 -2.31 12.81 10.88
CA ASP A 174 -2.09 12.90 9.42
C ASP A 174 -1.30 11.69 8.87
N CYS A 175 -0.50 11.03 9.70
CA CYS A 175 0.16 9.76 9.36
C CYS A 175 0.59 9.00 10.63
N TYR A 176 0.71 7.68 10.52
CA TYR A 176 1.25 6.80 11.57
C TYR A 176 1.83 5.52 10.95
N ASN A 177 2.63 4.81 11.72
CA ASN A 177 3.20 3.49 11.39
C ASN A 177 2.94 2.51 12.54
#